data_d838058153852111955c6881f069b137
#
_entry.id   d838058153852111955c6881f069b137
#
_cell.length_a   1.000
_cell.length_b   1.000
_cell.length_c   1.000
_cell.angle_alpha   90.00
_cell.angle_beta   90.00
_cell.angle_gamma   90.00
#
_symmetry.space_group_name_H-M   'P 1'
#
loop_
_entity.id
_entity.type
_entity.pdbx_description
1 polymer ?
#
loop_
_entity_poly.entity_id
_entity_poly.type
_entity_poly.pdbx_seq_one_letter_code
_entity_poly.pdbx_strand_id
1 'polypeptide(L)'
;MWLPSELREQIEGAIYRTSELWGILGAATVLAIIGLVDDFYPLSWRARLVIQFAVSAGVVFSGVRATIFVENPWVGGAFSICWFVVLVNSFNFLDNMDGLSAGVALIVSLLFGLMMFTKPGDPRWLVGGFFLVVAGSVLGFLCHNWSPARIFMGDSGSYFLGFAIASMTVLGTFYTPLDQNRHVILAPFCVMAVPLYDICSVVLIRLWEGRSPFQPDKKHFSHRLVALGLTKVQAVLTVHLTTLITGLLGLTLYAVT
;
A
#
# COMPACT_ATOMS: atom_id res chain seq x y z
N MET A 1 -5.17 0.45 -37.64
CA MET A 1 -5.41 -0.96 -37.24
C MET A 1 -4.11 -1.76 -37.33
N TRP A 2 -3.06 -1.32 -36.62
CA TRP A 2 -1.67 -1.80 -36.74
C TRP A 2 -1.07 -2.26 -35.40
N LEU A 3 -1.91 -2.42 -34.37
CA LEU A 3 -1.44 -2.88 -33.06
C LEU A 3 -1.49 -4.42 -33.00
N PRO A 4 -0.47 -5.08 -32.43
CA PRO A 4 -0.51 -6.50 -32.10
C PRO A 4 -1.77 -6.84 -31.29
N SER A 5 -2.31 -8.05 -31.47
CA SER A 5 -3.54 -8.51 -30.78
C SER A 5 -3.44 -8.38 -29.27
N GLU A 6 -2.30 -8.78 -28.69
CA GLU A 6 -2.01 -8.68 -27.26
C GLU A 6 -2.10 -7.24 -26.73
N LEU A 7 -1.54 -6.28 -27.47
CA LEU A 7 -1.58 -4.87 -27.09
C LEU A 7 -3.01 -4.31 -27.15
N ARG A 8 -3.81 -4.78 -28.12
CA ARG A 8 -5.22 -4.40 -28.23
C ARG A 8 -6.03 -4.89 -27.04
N GLU A 9 -5.88 -6.16 -26.64
CA GLU A 9 -6.56 -6.72 -25.49
C GLU A 9 -6.21 -5.97 -24.20
N GLN A 10 -4.94 -5.61 -24.01
CA GLN A 10 -4.50 -4.82 -22.86
C GLN A 10 -5.10 -3.41 -22.85
N ILE A 11 -5.20 -2.76 -24.01
CA ILE A 11 -5.82 -1.43 -24.12
C ILE A 11 -7.32 -1.52 -23.85
N GLU A 12 -8.02 -2.51 -24.39
CA GLU A 12 -9.44 -2.72 -24.15
C GLU A 12 -9.71 -3.04 -22.67
N GLY A 13 -8.88 -3.87 -22.04
CA GLY A 13 -8.91 -4.15 -20.61
C GLY A 13 -8.65 -2.90 -19.75
N ALA A 14 -7.71 -2.06 -20.14
CA ALA A 14 -7.42 -0.79 -19.48
C ALA A 14 -8.60 0.19 -19.58
N ILE A 15 -9.21 0.31 -20.77
CA ILE A 15 -10.40 1.14 -20.99
C ILE A 15 -11.57 0.65 -20.14
N TYR A 16 -11.80 -0.65 -20.07
CA TYR A 16 -12.85 -1.24 -19.25
C TYR A 16 -12.71 -0.91 -17.77
N ARG A 17 -11.46 -0.88 -17.25
CA ARG A 17 -11.16 -0.57 -15.84
C ARG A 17 -10.93 0.92 -15.54
N THR A 18 -11.15 1.80 -16.52
CA THR A 18 -10.94 3.24 -16.35
C THR A 18 -11.84 3.84 -15.26
N SER A 19 -13.10 3.38 -15.15
CA SER A 19 -14.04 3.84 -14.11
C SER A 19 -13.57 3.45 -12.71
N GLU A 20 -13.04 2.24 -12.54
CA GLU A 20 -12.47 1.77 -11.27
C GLU A 20 -11.24 2.59 -10.89
N LEU A 21 -10.36 2.89 -11.85
CA LEU A 21 -9.19 3.74 -11.64
C LEU A 21 -9.58 5.16 -11.17
N TRP A 22 -10.55 5.79 -11.85
CA TRP A 22 -11.04 7.12 -11.42
C TRP A 22 -11.70 7.08 -10.05
N GLY A 23 -12.42 6.00 -9.73
CA GLY A 23 -12.97 5.77 -8.40
C GLY A 23 -11.89 5.68 -7.32
N ILE A 24 -10.82 4.95 -7.59
CA ILE A 24 -9.66 4.83 -6.68
C ILE A 24 -8.96 6.18 -6.51
N LEU A 25 -8.67 6.89 -7.60
CA LEU A 25 -8.01 8.21 -7.54
C LEU A 25 -8.86 9.24 -6.82
N GLY A 26 -10.18 9.26 -7.07
CA GLY A 26 -11.12 10.11 -6.37
C GLY A 26 -11.15 9.83 -4.87
N ALA A 27 -11.23 8.56 -4.48
CA ALA A 27 -11.20 8.13 -3.08
C ALA A 27 -9.88 8.47 -2.39
N ALA A 28 -8.73 8.21 -3.05
CA ALA A 28 -7.42 8.59 -2.56
C ALA A 28 -7.31 10.11 -2.36
N THR A 29 -7.85 10.89 -3.30
CA THR A 29 -7.89 12.36 -3.20
C THR A 29 -8.75 12.82 -2.02
N VAL A 30 -9.91 12.21 -1.80
CA VAL A 30 -10.76 12.51 -0.63
C VAL A 30 -9.99 12.23 0.66
N LEU A 31 -9.30 11.08 0.76
CA LEU A 31 -8.48 10.76 1.94
C LEU A 31 -7.31 11.73 2.10
N ALA A 32 -6.67 12.17 1.01
CA ALA A 32 -5.63 13.19 1.06
C ALA A 32 -6.15 14.53 1.60
N ILE A 33 -7.35 14.97 1.17
CA ILE A 33 -7.97 16.18 1.69
C ILE A 33 -8.29 16.03 3.18
N ILE A 34 -8.80 14.88 3.60
CA ILE A 34 -9.06 14.61 5.02
C ILE A 34 -7.76 14.58 5.83
N GLY A 35 -6.69 13.96 5.30
CA GLY A 35 -5.37 13.99 5.91
C GLY A 35 -4.83 15.42 6.02
N LEU A 36 -5.01 16.24 4.99
CA LEU A 36 -4.63 17.65 5.04
C LEU A 36 -5.41 18.41 6.12
N VAL A 37 -6.69 18.14 6.26
CA VAL A 37 -7.50 18.72 7.36
C VAL A 37 -6.96 18.25 8.72
N ASP A 38 -6.59 16.98 8.85
CA ASP A 38 -6.02 16.42 10.09
C ASP A 38 -4.65 17.04 10.43
N ASP A 39 -3.82 17.32 9.43
CA ASP A 39 -2.52 18.01 9.62
C ASP A 39 -2.68 19.43 10.21
N PHE A 40 -3.77 20.15 9.87
CA PHE A 40 -4.05 21.49 10.39
C PHE A 40 -4.96 21.51 11.62
N TYR A 41 -5.94 20.62 11.66
CA TYR A 41 -6.98 20.51 12.69
C TYR A 41 -7.12 19.06 13.14
N PRO A 42 -6.38 18.63 14.19
CA PRO A 42 -6.32 17.23 14.59
C PRO A 42 -7.69 16.59 14.78
N LEU A 43 -8.01 15.61 13.97
CA LEU A 43 -9.26 14.87 14.03
C LEU A 43 -9.18 13.75 15.09
N SER A 44 -10.32 13.41 15.67
CA SER A 44 -10.36 12.25 16.55
C SER A 44 -10.06 10.96 15.75
N TRP A 45 -9.39 10.00 16.37
CA TRP A 45 -9.11 8.70 15.75
C TRP A 45 -10.37 7.99 15.23
N ARG A 46 -11.52 8.20 15.92
CA ARG A 46 -12.82 7.65 15.51
C ARG A 46 -13.30 8.26 14.19
N ALA A 47 -13.20 9.58 14.07
CA ALA A 47 -13.60 10.27 12.84
C ALA A 47 -12.73 9.80 11.66
N ARG A 48 -11.41 9.72 11.84
CA ARG A 48 -10.48 9.21 10.82
C ARG A 48 -10.85 7.81 10.35
N LEU A 49 -11.05 6.87 11.27
CA LEU A 49 -11.43 5.50 10.92
C LEU A 49 -12.79 5.43 10.23
N VAL A 50 -13.81 6.13 10.72
CA VAL A 50 -15.14 6.14 10.08
C VAL A 50 -15.05 6.61 8.64
N ILE A 51 -14.30 7.69 8.38
CA ILE A 51 -14.12 8.22 7.02
C ILE A 51 -13.35 7.22 6.16
N GLN A 52 -12.26 6.65 6.66
CA GLN A 52 -11.47 5.64 5.94
C GLN A 52 -12.34 4.41 5.59
N PHE A 53 -13.14 3.91 6.52
CA PHE A 53 -14.07 2.80 6.25
C PHE A 53 -15.15 3.17 5.23
N ALA A 54 -15.74 4.37 5.32
CA ALA A 54 -16.77 4.83 4.40
C ALA A 54 -16.24 4.98 2.97
N VAL A 55 -15.06 5.61 2.80
CA VAL A 55 -14.41 5.78 1.50
C VAL A 55 -14.00 4.41 0.93
N SER A 56 -13.43 3.53 1.75
CA SER A 56 -13.06 2.17 1.34
C SER A 56 -14.28 1.36 0.88
N ALA A 57 -15.39 1.44 1.62
CA ALA A 57 -16.64 0.79 1.25
C ALA A 57 -17.17 1.31 -0.09
N GLY A 58 -17.13 2.63 -0.32
CA GLY A 58 -17.53 3.22 -1.60
C GLY A 58 -16.77 2.62 -2.79
N VAL A 59 -15.45 2.46 -2.66
CA VAL A 59 -14.61 1.85 -3.72
C VAL A 59 -14.90 0.35 -3.88
N VAL A 60 -15.15 -0.38 -2.79
CA VAL A 60 -15.52 -1.80 -2.86
C VAL A 60 -16.89 -1.99 -3.52
N PHE A 61 -17.86 -1.13 -3.24
CA PHE A 61 -19.18 -1.16 -3.89
C PHE A 61 -19.12 -0.76 -5.37
N SER A 62 -18.13 0.01 -5.81
CA SER A 62 -17.89 0.29 -7.24
C SER A 62 -17.28 -0.89 -8.01
N GLY A 63 -16.94 -2.00 -7.33
CA GLY A 63 -16.46 -3.24 -7.95
C GLY A 63 -15.02 -3.64 -7.59
N VAL A 64 -14.23 -2.74 -6.97
CA VAL A 64 -12.83 -3.02 -6.59
C VAL A 64 -12.80 -3.87 -5.32
N ARG A 65 -12.76 -5.18 -5.49
CA ARG A 65 -12.73 -6.14 -4.38
C ARG A 65 -11.79 -7.30 -4.66
N ALA A 66 -11.15 -7.81 -3.61
CA ALA A 66 -10.26 -8.95 -3.70
C ALA A 66 -11.02 -10.22 -4.04
N THR A 67 -10.45 -11.01 -4.95
CA THR A 67 -10.81 -12.40 -5.15
C THR A 67 -9.93 -13.23 -4.24
N ILE A 68 -10.53 -13.82 -3.20
CA ILE A 68 -9.87 -14.71 -2.25
C ILE A 68 -10.44 -16.11 -2.40
N PHE A 69 -9.92 -17.11 -1.69
CA PHE A 69 -10.33 -18.53 -1.80
C PHE A 69 -11.84 -18.80 -1.59
N VAL A 70 -12.59 -17.80 -1.14
CA VAL A 70 -14.02 -17.89 -0.88
C VAL A 70 -14.75 -17.13 -1.98
N GLU A 71 -15.62 -17.80 -2.72
CA GLU A 71 -16.39 -17.21 -3.82
C GLU A 71 -17.46 -16.19 -3.37
N ASN A 72 -17.62 -16.03 -2.04
CA ASN A 72 -18.58 -15.09 -1.49
C ASN A 72 -18.09 -13.64 -1.65
N PRO A 73 -18.78 -12.80 -2.46
CA PRO A 73 -18.37 -11.43 -2.73
C PRO A 73 -18.35 -10.53 -1.49
N TRP A 74 -19.13 -10.83 -0.47
CA TRP A 74 -19.14 -10.07 0.79
C TRP A 74 -17.86 -10.30 1.61
N VAL A 75 -17.31 -11.52 1.56
CA VAL A 75 -16.06 -11.84 2.25
C VAL A 75 -14.90 -11.12 1.56
N GLY A 76 -14.83 -11.15 0.23
CA GLY A 76 -13.83 -10.39 -0.54
C GLY A 76 -13.95 -8.88 -0.34
N GLY A 77 -15.18 -8.37 -0.27
CA GLY A 77 -15.45 -6.96 0.02
C GLY A 77 -14.99 -6.56 1.41
N ALA A 78 -15.38 -7.30 2.44
CA ALA A 78 -14.96 -7.04 3.82
C ALA A 78 -13.43 -7.08 3.98
N PHE A 79 -12.78 -8.08 3.38
CA PHE A 79 -11.32 -8.17 3.33
C PHE A 79 -10.70 -6.92 2.69
N SER A 80 -11.23 -6.49 1.53
CA SER A 80 -10.69 -5.31 0.82
C SER A 80 -10.82 -4.03 1.64
N ILE A 81 -11.97 -3.81 2.30
CA ILE A 81 -12.16 -2.66 3.19
C ILE A 81 -11.12 -2.68 4.32
N CYS A 82 -10.96 -3.82 5.00
CA CYS A 82 -9.96 -3.97 6.06
C CYS A 82 -8.54 -3.74 5.53
N TRP A 83 -8.21 -4.29 4.36
CA TRP A 83 -6.92 -4.14 3.70
C TRP A 83 -6.59 -2.67 3.42
N PHE A 84 -7.56 -1.92 2.85
CA PHE A 84 -7.38 -0.50 2.57
C PHE A 84 -7.15 0.30 3.86
N VAL A 85 -8.00 0.13 4.86
CA VAL A 85 -7.89 0.85 6.14
C VAL A 85 -6.58 0.50 6.86
N VAL A 86 -6.18 -0.77 6.89
CA VAL A 86 -4.92 -1.21 7.51
C VAL A 86 -3.73 -0.57 6.81
N LEU A 87 -3.68 -0.58 5.47
CA LEU A 87 -2.53 -0.02 4.75
C LEU A 87 -2.48 1.51 4.78
N VAL A 88 -3.62 2.21 4.74
CA VAL A 88 -3.66 3.66 4.98
C VAL A 88 -3.00 4.00 6.32
N ASN A 89 -3.38 3.30 7.39
CA ASN A 89 -2.80 3.54 8.71
C ASN A 89 -1.36 3.02 8.83
N SER A 90 -0.98 1.96 8.10
CA SER A 90 0.40 1.46 8.08
C SER A 90 1.37 2.47 7.48
N PHE A 91 1.01 3.08 6.34
CA PHE A 91 1.85 4.13 5.74
C PHE A 91 1.89 5.40 6.58
N ASN A 92 0.79 5.75 7.25
CA ASN A 92 0.76 6.85 8.20
C ASN A 92 1.66 6.57 9.42
N PHE A 93 1.66 5.36 9.97
CA PHE A 93 2.55 4.96 11.05
C PHE A 93 4.03 4.96 10.64
N LEU A 94 4.33 4.61 9.39
CA LEU A 94 5.70 4.65 8.86
C LEU A 94 6.20 6.08 8.59
N ASP A 95 5.33 7.08 8.49
CA ASP A 95 5.74 8.48 8.30
C ASP A 95 6.22 9.14 9.60
N ASN A 96 7.08 8.43 10.32
CA ASN A 96 7.62 8.85 11.62
C ASN A 96 9.11 9.25 11.57
N MET A 97 9.79 9.11 10.43
CA MET A 97 11.19 9.51 10.18
C MET A 97 11.38 9.95 8.73
N ASP A 98 12.31 10.89 8.52
CA ASP A 98 12.70 11.39 7.19
C ASP A 98 13.00 10.24 6.22
N GLY A 99 12.37 10.24 5.06
CA GLY A 99 12.56 9.27 4.00
C GLY A 99 12.01 7.87 4.25
N LEU A 100 11.48 7.56 5.43
CA LEU A 100 11.09 6.19 5.79
C LEU A 100 9.88 5.72 4.97
N SER A 101 8.75 6.39 5.11
CA SER A 101 7.51 6.02 4.42
C SER A 101 7.66 6.10 2.91
N ALA A 102 8.29 7.18 2.42
CA ALA A 102 8.55 7.39 0.99
C ALA A 102 9.45 6.29 0.41
N GLY A 103 10.54 5.92 1.08
CA GLY A 103 11.44 4.86 0.59
C GLY A 103 10.79 3.47 0.59
N VAL A 104 10.01 3.15 1.62
CA VAL A 104 9.20 1.92 1.64
C VAL A 104 8.20 1.90 0.47
N ALA A 105 7.47 3.01 0.25
CA ALA A 105 6.52 3.12 -0.84
C ALA A 105 7.18 3.00 -2.22
N LEU A 106 8.38 3.56 -2.40
CA LEU A 106 9.17 3.42 -3.63
C LEU A 106 9.49 1.95 -3.91
N ILE A 107 10.06 1.24 -2.93
CA ILE A 107 10.45 -0.17 -3.06
C ILE A 107 9.23 -1.03 -3.37
N VAL A 108 8.16 -0.86 -2.60
CA VAL A 108 6.88 -1.58 -2.75
C VAL A 108 6.30 -1.35 -4.15
N SER A 109 6.26 -0.09 -4.62
CA SER A 109 5.70 0.23 -5.94
C SER A 109 6.54 -0.34 -7.07
N LEU A 110 7.87 -0.32 -6.98
CA LEU A 110 8.74 -0.94 -7.98
C LEU A 110 8.54 -2.46 -8.06
N LEU A 111 8.43 -3.13 -6.90
CA LEU A 111 8.23 -4.58 -6.85
C LEU A 111 6.86 -5.00 -7.38
N PHE A 112 5.79 -4.29 -7.00
CA PHE A 112 4.46 -4.57 -7.57
C PHE A 112 4.39 -4.24 -9.06
N GLY A 113 5.00 -3.13 -9.49
CA GLY A 113 5.11 -2.82 -10.92
C GLY A 113 5.76 -3.96 -11.69
N LEU A 114 6.91 -4.45 -11.20
CA LEU A 114 7.62 -5.58 -11.81
C LEU A 114 6.76 -6.84 -11.84
N MET A 115 6.08 -7.21 -10.74
CA MET A 115 5.16 -8.34 -10.70
C MET A 115 4.06 -8.22 -11.76
N MET A 116 3.46 -7.03 -11.92
CA MET A 116 2.37 -6.83 -12.87
C MET A 116 2.82 -6.94 -14.32
N PHE A 117 4.04 -6.50 -14.65
CA PHE A 117 4.58 -6.63 -16.00
C PHE A 117 5.12 -8.03 -16.33
N THR A 118 5.56 -8.78 -15.31
CA THR A 118 6.17 -10.10 -15.51
C THR A 118 5.19 -11.26 -15.36
N LYS A 119 3.88 -11.00 -15.16
CA LYS A 119 2.88 -12.06 -15.06
C LYS A 119 2.84 -12.89 -16.35
N PRO A 120 3.14 -14.20 -16.31
CA PRO A 120 3.11 -15.04 -17.50
C PRO A 120 1.69 -15.08 -18.10
N GLY A 121 1.58 -14.86 -19.41
CA GLY A 121 0.34 -14.97 -20.16
C GLY A 121 -0.70 -13.85 -19.96
N ASP A 122 -0.57 -13.01 -18.92
CA ASP A 122 -1.51 -11.93 -18.65
C ASP A 122 -0.83 -10.75 -17.91
N PRO A 123 0.10 -10.02 -18.57
CA PRO A 123 0.73 -8.86 -17.99
C PRO A 123 -0.30 -7.75 -17.79
N ARG A 124 -0.32 -7.14 -16.58
CA ARG A 124 -1.32 -6.14 -16.19
C ARG A 124 -0.79 -4.73 -16.33
N TRP A 125 -0.75 -4.25 -17.55
CA TRP A 125 -0.10 -2.98 -17.94
C TRP A 125 -0.67 -1.77 -17.21
N LEU A 126 -1.99 -1.69 -17.01
CA LEU A 126 -2.62 -0.57 -16.29
C LEU A 126 -2.12 -0.48 -14.85
N VAL A 127 -2.17 -1.60 -14.12
CA VAL A 127 -1.77 -1.65 -12.71
C VAL A 127 -0.26 -1.47 -12.57
N GLY A 128 0.53 -2.15 -13.45
CA GLY A 128 1.99 -2.00 -13.47
C GLY A 128 2.40 -0.55 -13.78
N GLY A 129 1.78 0.08 -14.78
CA GLY A 129 2.02 1.48 -15.13
C GLY A 129 1.67 2.44 -14.00
N PHE A 130 0.56 2.20 -13.29
CA PHE A 130 0.20 2.99 -12.12
C PHE A 130 1.26 2.91 -11.03
N PHE A 131 1.75 1.71 -10.71
CA PHE A 131 2.83 1.56 -9.73
C PHE A 131 4.12 2.25 -10.14
N LEU A 132 4.47 2.27 -11.43
CA LEU A 132 5.64 3.03 -11.92
C LEU A 132 5.43 4.55 -11.80
N VAL A 133 4.22 5.06 -12.05
CA VAL A 133 3.89 6.48 -11.84
C VAL A 133 4.02 6.85 -10.36
N VAL A 134 3.50 6.01 -9.46
CA VAL A 134 3.65 6.20 -8.00
C VAL A 134 5.13 6.16 -7.61
N ALA A 135 5.89 5.17 -8.09
CA ALA A 135 7.33 5.06 -7.82
C ALA A 135 8.10 6.31 -8.27
N GLY A 136 7.83 6.82 -9.48
CA GLY A 136 8.45 8.04 -10.00
C GLY A 136 8.09 9.28 -9.17
N SER A 137 6.82 9.42 -8.79
CA SER A 137 6.34 10.54 -7.96
C SER A 137 6.98 10.52 -6.57
N VAL A 138 7.02 9.34 -5.95
CA VAL A 138 7.63 9.15 -4.62
C VAL A 138 9.15 9.33 -4.67
N LEU A 139 9.82 8.91 -5.75
CA LEU A 139 11.26 9.14 -5.94
C LEU A 139 11.57 10.65 -6.01
N GLY A 140 10.77 11.41 -6.76
CA GLY A 140 10.88 12.88 -6.80
C GLY A 140 10.67 13.53 -5.43
N PHE A 141 9.67 13.08 -4.68
CA PHE A 141 9.43 13.51 -3.30
C PHE A 141 10.61 13.15 -2.39
N LEU A 142 11.13 11.93 -2.48
CA LEU A 142 12.21 11.42 -1.64
C LEU A 142 13.51 12.23 -1.77
N CYS A 143 13.79 12.82 -2.93
CA CYS A 143 14.94 13.73 -3.12
C CYS A 143 14.89 14.93 -2.17
N HIS A 144 13.69 15.32 -1.68
CA HIS A 144 13.51 16.44 -0.75
C HIS A 144 13.13 16.00 0.67
N ASN A 145 12.64 14.78 0.81
CA ASN A 145 12.26 14.17 2.09
C ASN A 145 13.38 13.32 2.72
N TRP A 146 14.50 13.06 1.98
CA TRP A 146 15.67 12.39 2.56
C TRP A 146 16.30 13.23 3.67
N SER A 147 16.81 12.55 4.71
CA SER A 147 17.38 13.21 5.89
C SER A 147 18.64 14.01 5.57
N PRO A 148 18.71 15.30 5.97
CA PRO A 148 17.69 16.08 6.67
C PRO A 148 16.57 16.55 5.73
N ALA A 149 15.32 16.18 6.04
CA ALA A 149 14.18 16.46 5.20
C ALA A 149 13.88 17.96 5.09
N ARG A 150 13.49 18.40 3.88
CA ARG A 150 13.03 19.76 3.58
C ARG A 150 11.53 19.86 3.43
N ILE A 151 10.88 18.74 3.10
CA ILE A 151 9.42 18.60 2.99
C ILE A 151 8.99 17.34 3.72
N PHE A 152 7.76 17.31 4.22
CA PHE A 152 7.19 16.19 4.96
C PHE A 152 5.94 15.68 4.24
N MET A 153 5.66 14.38 4.40
CA MET A 153 4.53 13.73 3.75
C MET A 153 3.21 14.09 4.43
N GLY A 154 3.19 14.08 5.76
CA GLY A 154 2.02 14.34 6.58
C GLY A 154 0.92 13.29 6.43
N ASP A 155 -0.20 13.52 7.11
CA ASP A 155 -1.36 12.63 7.01
C ASP A 155 -1.97 12.69 5.61
N SER A 156 -1.90 13.84 4.94
CA SER A 156 -2.36 14.02 3.56
C SER A 156 -1.67 13.05 2.59
N GLY A 157 -0.34 13.06 2.58
CA GLY A 157 0.44 12.22 1.65
C GLY A 157 0.38 10.74 2.02
N SER A 158 0.48 10.41 3.30
CA SER A 158 0.48 9.03 3.77
C SER A 158 -0.86 8.32 3.53
N TYR A 159 -2.00 9.01 3.71
CA TYR A 159 -3.33 8.46 3.41
C TYR A 159 -3.53 8.23 1.91
N PHE A 160 -3.16 9.23 1.08
CA PHE A 160 -3.19 9.05 -0.38
C PHE A 160 -2.40 7.83 -0.82
N LEU A 161 -1.14 7.78 -0.39
CA LEU A 161 -0.19 6.76 -0.81
C LEU A 161 -0.61 5.36 -0.33
N GLY A 162 -0.97 5.24 0.94
CA GLY A 162 -1.44 3.98 1.53
C GLY A 162 -2.68 3.45 0.84
N PHE A 163 -3.67 4.32 0.55
CA PHE A 163 -4.90 3.92 -0.13
C PHE A 163 -4.66 3.57 -1.60
N ALA A 164 -3.89 4.38 -2.33
CA ALA A 164 -3.60 4.16 -3.73
C ALA A 164 -2.85 2.82 -3.95
N ILE A 165 -1.81 2.55 -3.14
CA ILE A 165 -1.09 1.29 -3.21
C ILE A 165 -2.00 0.12 -2.83
N ALA A 166 -2.75 0.22 -1.71
CA ALA A 166 -3.64 -0.84 -1.25
C ALA A 166 -4.71 -1.21 -2.27
N SER A 167 -5.40 -0.22 -2.85
CA SER A 167 -6.45 -0.46 -3.83
C SER A 167 -5.90 -1.03 -5.14
N MET A 168 -4.72 -0.60 -5.58
CA MET A 168 -4.07 -1.16 -6.76
C MET A 168 -3.59 -2.60 -6.57
N THR A 169 -3.20 -3.00 -5.35
CA THR A 169 -2.91 -4.42 -5.08
C THR A 169 -4.16 -5.29 -5.22
N VAL A 170 -5.32 -4.80 -4.83
CA VAL A 170 -6.60 -5.50 -5.01
C VAL A 170 -7.01 -5.53 -6.48
N LEU A 171 -6.91 -4.42 -7.20
CA LEU A 171 -7.20 -4.35 -8.63
C LEU A 171 -6.25 -5.24 -9.45
N GLY A 172 -5.01 -5.39 -9.00
CA GLY A 172 -4.00 -6.26 -9.60
C GLY A 172 -4.34 -7.74 -9.60
N THR A 173 -5.26 -8.20 -8.76
CA THR A 173 -5.76 -9.59 -8.65
C THR A 173 -4.63 -10.62 -8.71
N PHE A 174 -4.02 -10.96 -7.58
CA PHE A 174 -2.91 -11.91 -7.51
C PHE A 174 -3.35 -13.36 -7.63
N TYR A 175 -4.61 -13.65 -7.35
CA TYR A 175 -5.18 -15.00 -7.37
C TYR A 175 -6.52 -15.00 -8.08
N THR A 176 -6.74 -15.99 -8.94
CA THR A 176 -8.05 -16.34 -9.49
C THR A 176 -8.39 -17.80 -9.15
N PRO A 177 -9.66 -18.18 -9.02
CA PRO A 177 -10.05 -19.57 -8.74
C PRO A 177 -9.53 -20.59 -9.77
N LEU A 178 -9.17 -20.12 -10.96
CA LEU A 178 -8.60 -20.94 -12.04
C LEU A 178 -7.08 -21.16 -11.88
N ASP A 179 -6.42 -20.36 -11.04
CA ASP A 179 -4.97 -20.49 -10.80
C ASP A 179 -4.70 -21.73 -9.94
N GLN A 180 -3.83 -22.63 -10.41
CA GLN A 180 -3.42 -23.81 -9.66
C GLN A 180 -2.54 -23.44 -8.45
N ASN A 181 -1.86 -22.30 -8.51
CA ASN A 181 -0.85 -21.86 -7.56
C ASN A 181 -1.39 -20.92 -6.49
N ARG A 182 -2.02 -21.50 -5.46
CA ARG A 182 -2.66 -20.74 -4.37
C ARG A 182 -1.70 -19.88 -3.53
N HIS A 183 -0.41 -20.24 -3.51
CA HIS A 183 0.60 -19.53 -2.71
C HIS A 183 0.87 -18.09 -3.21
N VAL A 184 0.54 -17.78 -4.46
CA VAL A 184 0.69 -16.43 -5.05
C VAL A 184 -0.07 -15.36 -4.25
N ILE A 185 -1.15 -15.73 -3.56
CA ILE A 185 -1.91 -14.80 -2.69
C ILE A 185 -1.05 -14.25 -1.54
N LEU A 186 0.06 -14.92 -1.19
CA LEU A 186 0.99 -14.44 -0.17
C LEU A 186 1.94 -13.36 -0.68
N ALA A 187 2.12 -13.22 -1.99
CA ALA A 187 3.05 -12.26 -2.56
C ALA A 187 2.79 -10.80 -2.10
N PRO A 188 1.55 -10.27 -2.12
CA PRO A 188 1.27 -8.93 -1.57
C PRO A 188 1.62 -8.78 -0.09
N PHE A 189 1.41 -9.83 0.71
CA PHE A 189 1.75 -9.80 2.13
C PHE A 189 3.26 -9.75 2.35
N CYS A 190 4.05 -10.46 1.53
CA CYS A 190 5.51 -10.41 1.58
C CYS A 190 6.03 -9.01 1.19
N VAL A 191 5.49 -8.40 0.14
CA VAL A 191 5.87 -7.04 -0.28
C VAL A 191 5.49 -6.00 0.77
N MET A 192 4.32 -6.17 1.40
CA MET A 192 3.81 -5.29 2.46
C MET A 192 4.23 -5.74 3.87
N ALA A 193 5.17 -6.68 4.00
CA ALA A 193 5.51 -7.26 5.30
C ALA A 193 5.95 -6.21 6.33
N VAL A 194 6.76 -5.23 5.91
CA VAL A 194 7.24 -4.18 6.82
C VAL A 194 6.13 -3.23 7.27
N PRO A 195 5.31 -2.63 6.38
CA PRO A 195 4.14 -1.85 6.80
C PRO A 195 3.21 -2.61 7.74
N LEU A 196 2.89 -3.86 7.41
CA LEU A 196 2.02 -4.71 8.22
C LEU A 196 2.66 -5.07 9.56
N TYR A 197 3.96 -5.38 9.57
CA TYR A 197 4.68 -5.67 10.81
C TYR A 197 4.69 -4.47 11.76
N ASP A 198 4.95 -3.26 11.22
CA ASP A 198 5.03 -2.06 12.07
C ASP A 198 3.69 -1.79 12.74
N ILE A 199 2.59 -1.72 12.00
CA ILE A 199 1.27 -1.47 12.59
C ILE A 199 0.86 -2.59 13.56
N CYS A 200 1.03 -3.86 13.20
CA CYS A 200 0.67 -4.98 14.06
C CYS A 200 1.50 -4.98 15.36
N SER A 201 2.83 -4.80 15.25
CA SER A 201 3.70 -4.81 16.42
C SER A 201 3.40 -3.65 17.38
N VAL A 202 3.15 -2.45 16.85
CA VAL A 202 2.81 -1.27 17.66
C VAL A 202 1.47 -1.48 18.37
N VAL A 203 0.44 -1.94 17.65
CA VAL A 203 -0.88 -2.21 18.25
C VAL A 203 -0.79 -3.29 19.33
N LEU A 204 -0.09 -4.39 19.07
CA LEU A 204 0.08 -5.48 20.04
C LEU A 204 0.84 -5.02 21.29
N ILE A 205 1.92 -4.24 21.13
CA ILE A 205 2.68 -3.70 22.28
C ILE A 205 1.79 -2.79 23.11
N ARG A 206 1.01 -1.88 22.50
CA ARG A 206 0.07 -1.00 23.21
C ARG A 206 -0.98 -1.77 23.99
N LEU A 207 -1.59 -2.79 23.37
CA LEU A 207 -2.58 -3.66 24.03
C LEU A 207 -1.96 -4.42 25.20
N TRP A 208 -0.74 -4.94 25.05
CA TRP A 208 -0.04 -5.67 26.10
C TRP A 208 0.33 -4.78 27.29
N GLU A 209 0.62 -3.49 27.03
CA GLU A 209 0.85 -2.47 28.06
C GLU A 209 -0.46 -1.92 28.66
N GLY A 210 -1.64 -2.44 28.28
CA GLY A 210 -2.95 -1.97 28.75
C GLY A 210 -3.33 -0.57 28.25
N ARG A 211 -2.70 -0.11 27.16
CA ARG A 211 -2.93 1.20 26.53
C ARG A 211 -3.84 1.10 25.30
N SER A 212 -4.48 2.22 24.97
CA SER A 212 -5.28 2.30 23.75
C SER A 212 -4.39 2.13 22.50
N PRO A 213 -4.81 1.31 21.51
CA PRO A 213 -4.10 1.18 20.22
C PRO A 213 -3.93 2.50 19.47
N PHE A 214 -4.78 3.48 19.74
CA PHE A 214 -4.85 4.77 19.07
C PHE A 214 -4.04 5.88 19.77
N GLN A 215 -3.37 5.57 20.86
CA GLN A 215 -2.54 6.54 21.58
C GLN A 215 -1.16 6.65 20.91
N PRO A 216 -0.70 7.84 20.50
CA PRO A 216 0.60 8.01 19.89
C PRO A 216 1.75 7.59 20.82
N ASP A 217 2.79 6.96 20.25
CA ASP A 217 4.01 6.61 20.97
C ASP A 217 5.22 6.46 20.03
N LYS A 218 6.37 6.06 20.58
CA LYS A 218 7.61 5.80 19.85
C LYS A 218 7.97 4.30 19.80
N LYS A 219 6.97 3.42 19.69
CA LYS A 219 7.17 1.96 19.67
C LYS A 219 7.31 1.38 18.26
N HIS A 220 7.33 2.24 17.24
CA HIS A 220 7.53 1.85 15.84
C HIS A 220 8.85 1.12 15.63
N PHE A 221 8.89 0.25 14.63
CA PHE A 221 10.08 -0.55 14.30
C PHE A 221 11.33 0.34 14.13
N SER A 222 11.22 1.44 13.41
CA SER A 222 12.27 2.43 13.21
C SER A 222 12.80 3.01 14.54
N HIS A 223 11.91 3.41 15.44
CA HIS A 223 12.29 3.95 16.75
C HIS A 223 12.96 2.91 17.64
N ARG A 224 12.53 1.65 17.56
CA ARG A 224 13.16 0.54 18.30
C ARG A 224 14.59 0.29 17.80
N LEU A 225 14.85 0.39 16.49
CA LEU A 225 16.21 0.31 15.94
C LEU A 225 17.11 1.42 16.45
N VAL A 226 16.59 2.65 16.54
CA VAL A 226 17.34 3.78 17.12
C VAL A 226 17.62 3.56 18.62
N ALA A 227 16.65 3.01 19.35
CA ALA A 227 16.84 2.65 20.78
C ALA A 227 17.92 1.56 20.99
N LEU A 228 18.17 0.73 19.97
CA LEU A 228 19.26 -0.26 19.96
C LEU A 228 20.62 0.33 19.56
N GLY A 229 20.69 1.65 19.30
CA GLY A 229 21.95 2.36 19.05
C GLY A 229 22.20 2.74 17.58
N LEU A 230 21.30 2.44 16.66
CA LEU A 230 21.44 2.89 15.27
C LEU A 230 21.16 4.39 15.17
N THR A 231 21.85 5.07 14.25
CA THR A 231 21.45 6.43 13.85
C THR A 231 20.12 6.38 13.10
N LYS A 232 19.39 7.50 13.03
CA LYS A 232 18.12 7.57 12.28
C LYS A 232 18.27 7.08 10.84
N VAL A 233 19.31 7.53 10.14
CA VAL A 233 19.58 7.12 8.75
C VAL A 233 19.84 5.61 8.65
N GLN A 234 20.62 5.03 9.58
CA GLN A 234 20.87 3.60 9.61
C GLN A 234 19.57 2.81 9.86
N ALA A 235 18.71 3.28 10.78
CA ALA A 235 17.41 2.67 11.03
C ALA A 235 16.53 2.68 9.79
N VAL A 236 16.43 3.82 9.09
CA VAL A 236 15.68 3.96 7.83
C VAL A 236 16.22 3.01 6.76
N LEU A 237 17.54 2.98 6.54
CA LEU A 237 18.16 2.08 5.56
C LEU A 237 17.94 0.59 5.91
N THR A 238 17.96 0.23 7.21
CA THR A 238 17.65 -1.13 7.65
C THR A 238 16.21 -1.52 7.32
N VAL A 239 15.26 -0.61 7.54
CA VAL A 239 13.85 -0.83 7.19
C VAL A 239 13.68 -0.97 5.68
N HIS A 240 14.33 -0.11 4.87
CA HIS A 240 14.31 -0.22 3.41
C HIS A 240 14.89 -1.55 2.92
N LEU A 241 16.03 -1.97 3.46
CA LEU A 241 16.65 -3.24 3.11
C LEU A 241 15.73 -4.42 3.48
N THR A 242 15.12 -4.39 4.67
CA THR A 242 14.15 -5.40 5.09
C THR A 242 12.96 -5.45 4.14
N THR A 243 12.41 -4.28 3.73
CA THR A 243 11.32 -4.19 2.75
C THR A 243 11.74 -4.79 1.41
N LEU A 244 12.95 -4.51 0.95
CA LEU A 244 13.47 -5.07 -0.30
C LEU A 244 13.59 -6.59 -0.22
N ILE A 245 14.17 -7.13 0.86
CA ILE A 245 14.36 -8.58 1.04
C ILE A 245 13.01 -9.30 1.09
N THR A 246 12.07 -8.82 1.93
CA THR A 246 10.75 -9.44 2.03
C THR A 246 9.96 -9.31 0.73
N GLY A 247 10.11 -8.20 0.04
CA GLY A 247 9.46 -7.96 -1.24
C GLY A 247 10.03 -8.80 -2.39
N LEU A 248 11.35 -9.04 -2.41
CA LEU A 248 11.97 -9.99 -3.34
C LEU A 248 11.50 -11.42 -3.09
N LEU A 249 11.29 -11.81 -1.83
CA LEU A 249 10.64 -13.09 -1.52
C LEU A 249 9.22 -13.15 -2.11
N GLY A 250 8.45 -12.07 -2.00
CA GLY A 250 7.14 -11.98 -2.65
C GLY A 250 7.22 -12.11 -4.17
N LEU A 251 8.23 -11.48 -4.79
CA LEU A 251 8.48 -11.59 -6.24
C LEU A 251 8.83 -13.02 -6.64
N THR A 252 9.67 -13.73 -5.88
CA THR A 252 10.00 -15.13 -6.17
C THR A 252 8.78 -16.04 -6.03
N LEU A 253 7.95 -15.85 -4.99
CA LEU A 253 6.68 -16.59 -4.85
C LEU A 253 5.75 -16.36 -6.04
N TYR A 254 5.76 -15.16 -6.61
CA TYR A 254 4.95 -14.81 -7.77
C TYR A 254 5.51 -15.37 -9.08
N ALA A 255 6.84 -15.50 -9.20
CA ALA A 255 7.51 -15.97 -10.41
C ALA A 255 7.57 -17.50 -10.55
N VAL A 256 7.41 -18.26 -9.45
CA VAL A 256 7.42 -19.74 -9.44
C VAL A 256 6.02 -20.30 -9.77
N THR A 257 5.36 -19.72 -10.77
CA THR A 257 4.01 -20.13 -11.23
C THR A 257 4.05 -20.86 -12.56
#